data_b6e8938ff9951322bb2e0b9309824d1b
#
_entry.id   b6e8938ff9951322bb2e0b9309824d1b
#
_cell.length_a   1.000
_cell.length_b   1.000
_cell.length_c   1.000
_cell.angle_alpha   90.00
_cell.angle_beta   90.00
_cell.angle_gamma   90.00
#
_symmetry.space_group_name_H-M   'P 1'
#
loop_
_entity.id
_entity.type
_entity.pdbx_description
1 polymer ?
#
loop_
_entity_poly.entity_id
_entity_poly.type
_entity_poly.pdbx_seq_one_letter_code
_entity_poly.pdbx_strand_id
1 'polypeptide(L)'
;DVCSSDLHDDVPFAPLQKPLSEARIAIVTTAAPFQPDKGDQGPGAPYNGESKFFQVYATAIDPFPDVRIAHIAIDRAHTTASDIASYFPLTAMMKLASAGYIGSISPRFYGLPTNRSQRTTRDIDSPALLAFCKEDNVDAVVLVPNCPVCHQSVALAAHCLETAGIATVIMGCAKDIIEHVGVPRLLFND
;
A
#
# COMPACT_ATOMS: atom_id res chain seq x y z
N ASP A 1 5.91 16.00 -22.47
CA ASP A 1 4.52 16.46 -22.35
C ASP A 1 3.56 15.32 -22.58
N VAL A 2 3.30 14.54 -21.58
CA VAL A 2 2.09 13.71 -21.53
C VAL A 2 1.62 13.69 -20.08
N CYS A 3 1.15 14.81 -19.64
CA CYS A 3 0.11 14.83 -18.64
C CYS A 3 -1.20 14.75 -19.44
N SER A 4 -1.52 13.57 -19.97
CA SER A 4 -2.78 13.41 -20.66
C SER A 4 -3.86 13.27 -19.61
N SER A 5 -4.84 14.14 -19.70
CA SER A 5 -6.12 14.10 -18.99
C SER A 5 -6.93 12.81 -19.25
N ASP A 6 -6.43 11.95 -20.10
CA ASP A 6 -7.15 10.76 -20.60
C ASP A 6 -7.04 9.53 -19.69
N LEU A 7 -6.37 9.63 -18.54
CA LEU A 7 -6.21 8.50 -17.60
C LEU A 7 -7.44 8.28 -16.71
N HIS A 8 -8.45 9.14 -16.72
CA HIS A 8 -9.41 9.22 -15.62
C HIS A 8 -10.88 9.43 -16.01
N ASP A 9 -11.28 9.16 -17.24
CA ASP A 9 -12.68 9.28 -17.65
C ASP A 9 -13.61 8.27 -16.95
N ASP A 10 -13.07 7.15 -16.45
CA ASP A 10 -13.81 6.17 -15.65
C ASP A 10 -13.00 5.76 -14.41
N VAL A 11 -13.44 6.20 -13.24
CA VAL A 11 -12.90 5.71 -11.95
C VAL A 11 -13.50 4.32 -11.68
N PRO A 12 -12.70 3.25 -11.71
CA PRO A 12 -13.21 1.91 -11.47
C PRO A 12 -13.70 1.79 -10.03
N PHE A 13 -14.81 1.10 -9.83
CA PHE A 13 -15.41 0.86 -8.54
C PHE A 13 -15.81 -0.61 -8.38
N ALA A 14 -15.11 -1.32 -7.52
CA ALA A 14 -15.45 -2.68 -7.11
C ALA A 14 -16.26 -2.63 -5.80
N PRO A 15 -17.53 -3.03 -5.79
CA PRO A 15 -18.26 -3.19 -4.54
C PRO A 15 -17.72 -4.41 -3.79
N LEU A 16 -17.67 -4.32 -2.45
CA LEU A 16 -17.40 -5.50 -1.64
C LEU A 16 -18.54 -6.50 -1.81
N GLN A 17 -18.22 -7.75 -2.19
CA GLN A 17 -19.21 -8.75 -2.59
C GLN A 17 -19.85 -9.49 -1.40
N LYS A 18 -19.34 -9.29 -0.19
CA LYS A 18 -19.82 -9.90 1.05
C LYS A 18 -19.74 -8.89 2.21
N PRO A 19 -20.41 -9.13 3.33
CA PRO A 19 -20.28 -8.30 4.52
C PRO A 19 -18.81 -8.17 4.95
N LEU A 20 -18.42 -7.00 5.46
CA LEU A 20 -17.05 -6.74 5.92
C LEU A 20 -16.59 -7.76 6.99
N SER A 21 -17.52 -8.19 7.85
CA SER A 21 -17.31 -9.23 8.88
C SER A 21 -16.99 -10.63 8.31
N GLU A 22 -17.14 -10.83 7.01
CA GLU A 22 -16.82 -12.08 6.32
C GLU A 22 -15.67 -11.92 5.32
N ALA A 23 -15.26 -10.67 5.08
CA ALA A 23 -14.26 -10.32 4.07
C ALA A 23 -12.83 -10.59 4.54
N ARG A 24 -12.00 -11.10 3.65
CA ARG A 24 -10.54 -11.20 3.84
C ARG A 24 -9.88 -9.92 3.35
N ILE A 25 -9.20 -9.25 4.27
CA ILE A 25 -8.57 -7.95 4.02
C ILE A 25 -7.06 -8.11 3.96
N ALA A 26 -6.42 -7.57 2.92
CA ALA A 26 -4.97 -7.47 2.84
C ALA A 26 -4.47 -6.06 3.13
N ILE A 27 -3.23 -5.95 3.58
CA ILE A 27 -2.50 -4.69 3.72
C ILE A 27 -1.48 -4.60 2.60
N VAL A 28 -1.46 -3.46 1.91
CA VAL A 28 -0.38 -3.05 1.01
C VAL A 28 0.32 -1.85 1.62
N THR A 29 1.62 -1.95 1.81
CA THR A 29 2.46 -0.85 2.27
C THR A 29 3.53 -0.51 1.24
N THR A 30 4.00 0.73 1.23
CA THR A 30 5.18 1.11 0.45
C THR A 30 6.47 1.03 1.27
N ALA A 31 6.41 0.58 2.53
CA ALA A 31 7.59 0.25 3.32
C ALA A 31 8.39 -0.90 2.67
N ALA A 32 9.69 -0.92 2.91
CA ALA A 32 10.59 -1.98 2.44
C ALA A 32 10.79 -3.05 3.51
N PRO A 33 11.05 -4.30 3.16
CA PRO A 33 11.50 -5.29 4.14
C PRO A 33 12.86 -4.87 4.70
N PHE A 34 13.09 -5.17 5.97
CA PHE A 34 14.40 -4.94 6.58
C PHE A 34 15.48 -5.76 5.85
N GLN A 35 16.62 -5.12 5.56
CA GLN A 35 17.74 -5.71 4.84
C GLN A 35 19.01 -5.57 5.69
N PRO A 36 19.46 -6.63 6.40
CA PRO A 36 20.54 -6.54 7.41
C PRO A 36 21.83 -5.89 6.93
N ASP A 37 22.19 -6.12 5.66
CA ASP A 37 23.46 -5.68 5.09
C ASP A 37 23.39 -4.32 4.36
N LYS A 38 22.28 -3.58 4.53
CA LYS A 38 22.01 -2.34 3.78
C LYS A 38 22.06 -1.08 4.65
N GLY A 39 22.90 -1.07 5.67
CA GLY A 39 23.12 0.11 6.52
C GLY A 39 21.93 0.45 7.43
N ASP A 40 21.93 1.68 7.96
CA ASP A 40 20.92 2.10 8.93
C ASP A 40 19.53 2.26 8.29
N GLN A 41 18.56 1.60 8.86
CA GLN A 41 17.15 1.59 8.47
C GLN A 41 16.24 1.80 9.68
N GLY A 42 16.80 2.22 10.81
CA GLY A 42 16.05 2.42 12.06
C GLY A 42 15.14 3.65 12.02
N PRO A 43 14.27 3.81 13.04
CA PRO A 43 13.50 5.03 13.23
C PRO A 43 14.41 6.25 13.30
N GLY A 44 14.03 7.32 12.56
CA GLY A 44 14.85 8.53 12.50
C GLY A 44 16.11 8.44 11.64
N ALA A 45 16.40 7.30 11.04
CA ALA A 45 17.52 7.14 10.12
C ALA A 45 17.44 8.13 8.95
N PRO A 46 18.58 8.65 8.47
CA PRO A 46 18.60 9.43 7.24
C PRO A 46 18.17 8.58 6.04
N TYR A 47 17.89 9.24 4.92
CA TYR A 47 17.59 8.53 3.69
C TYR A 47 18.73 7.57 3.32
N ASN A 48 18.37 6.30 3.15
CA ASN A 48 19.29 5.24 2.76
C ASN A 48 18.84 4.63 1.42
N GLY A 49 19.51 5.02 0.33
CA GLY A 49 19.19 4.54 -1.02
C GLY A 49 19.50 3.07 -1.25
N GLU A 50 20.44 2.49 -0.48
CA GLU A 50 20.84 1.09 -0.61
C GLU A 50 19.79 0.12 -0.06
N SER A 51 18.99 0.58 0.90
CA SER A 51 17.91 -0.22 1.49
C SER A 51 16.60 -0.18 0.68
N LYS A 52 16.58 0.51 -0.45
CA LYS A 52 15.40 0.49 -1.33
C LYS A 52 15.16 -0.89 -1.89
N PHE A 53 13.87 -1.26 -1.91
CA PHE A 53 13.39 -2.50 -2.48
C PHE A 53 12.49 -2.19 -3.68
N PHE A 54 12.90 -2.62 -4.88
CA PHE A 54 12.29 -2.21 -6.15
C PHE A 54 11.34 -3.25 -6.75
N GLN A 55 10.96 -4.25 -5.99
CA GLN A 55 10.05 -5.31 -6.45
C GLN A 55 8.81 -5.35 -5.57
N VAL A 56 7.69 -5.74 -6.15
CA VAL A 56 6.52 -6.15 -5.37
C VAL A 56 6.88 -7.41 -4.60
N TYR A 57 6.52 -7.44 -3.33
CA TYR A 57 6.81 -8.60 -2.48
C TYR A 57 5.59 -8.98 -1.65
N ALA A 58 5.54 -10.24 -1.25
CA ALA A 58 4.56 -10.79 -0.32
C ALA A 58 5.30 -11.47 0.83
N THR A 59 4.90 -11.17 2.06
CA THR A 59 5.52 -11.71 3.26
C THR A 59 4.44 -12.14 4.24
N ALA A 60 4.65 -13.28 4.92
CA ALA A 60 3.75 -13.74 5.98
C ALA A 60 3.58 -12.68 7.07
N ILE A 61 2.39 -12.59 7.66
CA ILE A 61 2.11 -11.69 8.78
C ILE A 61 2.53 -12.28 10.13
N ASP A 62 2.88 -13.56 10.17
CA ASP A 62 3.39 -14.28 11.34
C ASP A 62 4.66 -15.05 10.95
N PRO A 63 5.80 -14.84 11.65
CA PRO A 63 6.00 -13.88 12.75
C PRO A 63 5.81 -12.42 12.29
N PHE A 64 5.57 -11.51 13.27
CA PHE A 64 5.34 -10.08 12.94
C PHE A 64 6.48 -9.53 12.09
N PRO A 65 6.19 -9.02 10.89
CA PRO A 65 7.23 -8.68 9.92
C PRO A 65 7.99 -7.40 10.28
N ASP A 66 9.27 -7.36 9.95
CA ASP A 66 10.10 -6.18 10.08
C ASP A 66 10.11 -5.40 8.76
N VAL A 67 9.37 -4.30 8.73
CA VAL A 67 9.31 -3.38 7.59
C VAL A 67 9.81 -1.99 7.98
N ARG A 68 10.50 -1.34 7.05
CA ARG A 68 11.22 -0.10 7.28
C ARG A 68 10.90 0.96 6.22
N ILE A 69 11.09 2.21 6.56
CA ILE A 69 10.91 3.32 5.63
C ILE A 69 12.25 3.67 4.99
N ALA A 70 12.36 3.43 3.68
CA ALA A 70 13.53 3.76 2.87
C ALA A 70 13.21 4.85 1.83
N HIS A 71 12.45 5.89 2.21
CA HIS A 71 11.97 6.92 1.30
C HIS A 71 12.70 8.24 1.51
N ILE A 72 13.04 8.92 0.40
CA ILE A 72 13.69 10.22 0.44
C ILE A 72 12.75 11.33 0.95
N ALA A 73 11.49 11.28 0.56
CA ALA A 73 10.51 12.36 0.78
C ALA A 73 9.55 12.05 1.95
N ILE A 74 10.03 11.42 2.99
CA ILE A 74 9.30 11.34 4.25
C ILE A 74 9.57 12.62 5.07
N ASP A 75 8.58 13.09 5.79
CA ASP A 75 8.71 14.25 6.69
C ASP A 75 9.50 13.88 7.95
N ARG A 76 10.81 14.03 7.88
CA ARG A 76 11.71 13.76 9.01
C ARG A 76 11.78 14.91 10.03
N ALA A 77 11.16 16.04 9.72
CA ALA A 77 11.12 17.17 10.66
C ALA A 77 10.06 16.94 11.75
N HIS A 78 8.97 16.24 11.41
CA HIS A 78 7.83 16.06 12.31
C HIS A 78 7.61 14.61 12.73
N THR A 79 8.27 13.63 12.09
CA THR A 79 8.17 12.22 12.48
C THR A 79 9.50 11.49 12.39
N THR A 80 9.75 10.61 13.35
CA THR A 80 10.87 9.65 13.33
C THR A 80 10.47 8.33 12.66
N ALA A 81 9.18 8.16 12.30
CA ALA A 81 8.62 6.90 11.83
C ALA A 81 8.84 5.72 12.82
N SER A 82 8.88 6.02 14.12
CA SER A 82 9.04 5.01 15.17
C SER A 82 7.77 4.19 15.39
N ASP A 83 6.60 4.77 15.09
CA ASP A 83 5.33 4.04 15.14
C ASP A 83 5.10 3.31 13.81
N ILE A 84 5.35 2.00 13.82
CA ILE A 84 5.13 1.14 12.66
C ILE A 84 3.66 1.15 12.19
N ALA A 85 2.70 1.40 13.08
CA ALA A 85 1.28 1.43 12.72
C ALA A 85 0.94 2.57 11.76
N SER A 86 1.74 3.64 11.73
CA SER A 86 1.55 4.77 10.81
C SER A 86 1.77 4.42 9.34
N TYR A 87 2.50 3.35 9.05
CA TYR A 87 2.79 2.90 7.69
C TYR A 87 2.55 1.41 7.45
N PHE A 88 2.30 0.65 8.52
CA PHE A 88 1.94 -0.76 8.47
C PHE A 88 0.99 -1.12 9.62
N PRO A 89 -0.32 -0.87 9.50
CA PRO A 89 -1.29 -0.95 10.60
C PRO A 89 -1.74 -2.38 10.91
N LEU A 90 -0.85 -3.38 10.82
CA LEU A 90 -1.19 -4.79 11.03
C LEU A 90 -1.82 -5.06 12.40
N THR A 91 -1.25 -4.49 13.47
CA THR A 91 -1.78 -4.68 14.84
C THR A 91 -3.22 -4.17 14.96
N ALA A 92 -3.55 -3.04 14.34
CA ALA A 92 -4.91 -2.50 14.34
C ALA A 92 -5.86 -3.43 13.56
N MET A 93 -5.42 -3.91 12.40
CA MET A 93 -6.21 -4.85 11.59
C MET A 93 -6.45 -6.18 12.31
N MET A 94 -5.46 -6.70 13.04
CA MET A 94 -5.61 -7.90 13.88
C MET A 94 -6.67 -7.71 14.98
N LYS A 95 -6.68 -6.53 15.61
CA LYS A 95 -7.73 -6.18 16.60
C LYS A 95 -9.13 -6.14 15.98
N LEU A 96 -9.26 -5.57 14.76
CA LEU A 96 -10.54 -5.53 14.05
C LEU A 96 -11.02 -6.94 13.68
N ALA A 97 -10.13 -7.82 13.25
CA ALA A 97 -10.46 -9.22 12.97
C ALA A 97 -10.88 -9.97 14.23
N SER A 98 -10.14 -9.81 15.32
CA SER A 98 -10.48 -10.44 16.61
C SER A 98 -11.80 -9.95 17.20
N ALA A 99 -12.18 -8.71 16.92
CA ALA A 99 -13.45 -8.11 17.34
C ALA A 99 -14.60 -8.42 16.37
N GLY A 100 -14.37 -9.14 15.26
CA GLY A 100 -15.39 -9.50 14.29
C GLY A 100 -15.85 -8.37 13.36
N TYR A 101 -15.13 -7.24 13.33
CA TYR A 101 -15.43 -6.15 12.39
C TYR A 101 -15.04 -6.51 10.95
N ILE A 102 -13.98 -7.30 10.77
CA ILE A 102 -13.56 -7.87 9.49
C ILE A 102 -13.49 -9.39 9.62
N GLY A 103 -13.68 -10.12 8.52
CA GLY A 103 -13.70 -11.58 8.54
C GLY A 103 -12.34 -12.19 8.86
N SER A 104 -11.30 -11.73 8.18
CA SER A 104 -9.93 -12.16 8.42
C SER A 104 -8.92 -11.20 7.78
N ILE A 105 -7.65 -11.32 8.19
CA ILE A 105 -6.53 -10.70 7.47
C ILE A 105 -5.95 -11.75 6.51
N SER A 106 -5.47 -11.31 5.36
CA SER A 106 -4.69 -12.15 4.45
C SER A 106 -3.48 -12.76 5.20
N PRO A 107 -3.11 -14.02 4.95
CA PRO A 107 -1.95 -14.65 5.58
C PRO A 107 -0.62 -13.97 5.23
N ARG A 108 -0.62 -13.18 4.16
CA ARG A 108 0.50 -12.34 3.72
C ARG A 108 0.04 -10.89 3.61
N PHE A 109 0.95 -9.95 3.88
CA PHE A 109 0.84 -8.57 3.44
C PHE A 109 1.69 -8.37 2.19
N TYR A 110 1.47 -7.26 1.50
CA TYR A 110 2.19 -6.99 0.26
C TYR A 110 2.92 -5.65 0.34
N GLY A 111 4.11 -5.61 -0.25
CA GLY A 111 4.87 -4.39 -0.44
C GLY A 111 4.82 -3.92 -1.89
N LEU A 112 4.56 -2.62 -2.07
CA LEU A 112 4.55 -1.98 -3.38
C LEU A 112 5.76 -1.04 -3.49
N PRO A 113 6.66 -1.23 -4.47
CA PRO A 113 7.84 -0.39 -4.63
C PRO A 113 7.45 0.99 -5.17
N THR A 114 8.33 1.98 -4.92
CA THR A 114 8.21 3.33 -5.47
C THR A 114 9.22 3.52 -6.59
N ASN A 115 8.87 3.11 -7.78
CA ASN A 115 9.77 3.11 -8.96
C ASN A 115 9.92 4.47 -9.65
N ARG A 116 9.13 5.49 -9.28
CA ARG A 116 9.04 6.79 -9.97
C ARG A 116 8.72 6.67 -11.47
N SER A 117 8.15 5.54 -11.89
CA SER A 117 7.70 5.26 -13.25
C SER A 117 6.26 4.78 -13.20
N GLN A 118 5.34 5.60 -13.62
CA GLN A 118 3.92 5.22 -13.74
C GLN A 118 3.76 3.99 -14.64
N ARG A 119 4.53 3.92 -15.71
CA ARG A 119 4.52 2.79 -16.63
C ARG A 119 4.90 1.50 -15.92
N THR A 120 6.02 1.48 -15.17
CA THR A 120 6.43 0.30 -14.41
C THR A 120 5.39 -0.09 -13.38
N THR A 121 4.83 0.89 -12.66
CA THR A 121 3.77 0.62 -11.67
C THR A 121 2.54 0.01 -12.32
N ARG A 122 2.07 0.52 -13.47
CA ARG A 122 0.88 -0.02 -14.15
C ARG A 122 1.14 -1.38 -14.80
N ASP A 123 2.27 -1.50 -15.52
CA ASP A 123 2.48 -2.61 -16.44
C ASP A 123 3.15 -3.82 -15.77
N ILE A 124 3.81 -3.61 -14.62
CA ILE A 124 4.58 -4.64 -13.90
C ILE A 124 4.11 -4.79 -12.46
N ASP A 125 4.18 -3.71 -11.65
CA ASP A 125 3.97 -3.83 -10.20
C ASP A 125 2.51 -4.13 -9.85
N SER A 126 1.56 -3.41 -10.45
CA SER A 126 0.13 -3.60 -10.17
C SER A 126 -0.39 -4.97 -10.59
N PRO A 127 -0.03 -5.53 -11.77
CA PRO A 127 -0.38 -6.90 -12.13
C PRO A 127 0.24 -7.94 -11.18
N ALA A 128 1.47 -7.75 -10.72
CA ALA A 128 2.11 -8.66 -9.76
C ALA A 128 1.40 -8.62 -8.41
N LEU A 129 1.03 -7.43 -7.92
CA LEU A 129 0.24 -7.27 -6.71
C LEU A 129 -1.14 -7.95 -6.83
N LEU A 130 -1.82 -7.75 -7.96
CA LEU A 130 -3.10 -8.40 -8.25
C LEU A 130 -3.00 -9.92 -8.22
N ALA A 131 -1.91 -10.48 -8.74
CA ALA A 131 -1.67 -11.93 -8.71
C ALA A 131 -1.60 -12.45 -7.26
N PHE A 132 -0.88 -11.77 -6.37
CA PHE A 132 -0.84 -12.12 -4.94
C PHE A 132 -2.21 -12.02 -4.27
N CYS A 133 -2.96 -10.95 -4.55
CA CYS A 133 -4.31 -10.80 -4.00
C CYS A 133 -5.24 -11.95 -4.42
N LYS A 134 -5.16 -12.38 -5.68
CA LYS A 134 -5.94 -13.52 -6.19
C LYS A 134 -5.51 -14.85 -5.57
N GLU A 135 -4.21 -15.07 -5.45
CA GLU A 135 -3.65 -16.29 -4.83
C GLU A 135 -4.15 -16.45 -3.39
N ASP A 136 -4.17 -15.35 -2.62
CA ASP A 136 -4.60 -15.36 -1.22
C ASP A 136 -6.13 -15.21 -1.05
N ASN A 137 -6.90 -15.13 -2.14
CA ASN A 137 -8.35 -14.92 -2.13
C ASN A 137 -8.75 -13.66 -1.32
N VAL A 138 -8.10 -12.55 -1.60
CA VAL A 138 -8.36 -11.25 -0.96
C VAL A 138 -9.63 -10.62 -1.51
N ASP A 139 -10.51 -10.17 -0.61
CA ASP A 139 -11.76 -9.51 -0.96
C ASP A 139 -11.63 -7.98 -1.04
N ALA A 140 -10.76 -7.41 -0.18
CA ALA A 140 -10.46 -5.98 -0.20
C ALA A 140 -9.05 -5.69 0.30
N VAL A 141 -8.54 -4.51 -0.07
CA VAL A 141 -7.16 -4.09 0.22
C VAL A 141 -7.13 -2.71 0.86
N VAL A 142 -6.38 -2.60 1.96
CA VAL A 142 -5.99 -1.32 2.56
C VAL A 142 -4.58 -0.98 2.07
N LEU A 143 -4.43 0.18 1.39
CA LEU A 143 -3.16 0.64 0.86
C LEU A 143 -2.63 1.82 1.66
N VAL A 144 -1.38 1.74 2.11
CA VAL A 144 -0.75 2.74 2.99
C VAL A 144 0.51 3.30 2.34
N PRO A 145 0.44 4.48 1.72
CA PRO A 145 1.57 5.16 1.12
C PRO A 145 2.40 5.93 2.16
N ASN A 146 3.73 6.00 1.97
CA ASN A 146 4.66 6.63 2.91
C ASN A 146 5.32 7.91 2.39
N CYS A 147 5.09 8.30 1.15
CA CYS A 147 5.67 9.50 0.55
C CYS A 147 4.80 9.98 -0.63
N PRO A 148 4.99 11.19 -1.18
CA PRO A 148 4.19 11.68 -2.30
C PRO A 148 4.16 10.74 -3.51
N VAL A 149 5.31 10.25 -3.97
CA VAL A 149 5.37 9.27 -5.08
C VAL A 149 4.72 7.94 -4.70
N CYS A 150 4.73 7.57 -3.42
CA CYS A 150 4.04 6.39 -2.93
C CYS A 150 2.52 6.51 -3.11
N HIS A 151 1.96 7.70 -2.86
CA HIS A 151 0.53 7.97 -3.08
C HIS A 151 0.15 7.74 -4.55
N GLN A 152 0.98 8.19 -5.49
CA GLN A 152 0.76 7.90 -6.90
C GLN A 152 0.83 6.40 -7.20
N SER A 153 1.85 5.70 -6.67
CA SER A 153 2.01 4.27 -6.92
C SER A 153 0.85 3.44 -6.37
N VAL A 154 0.41 3.70 -5.12
CA VAL A 154 -0.73 2.96 -4.55
C VAL A 154 -2.04 3.31 -5.23
N ALA A 155 -2.21 4.55 -5.72
CA ALA A 155 -3.41 4.93 -6.46
C ALA A 155 -3.50 4.21 -7.81
N LEU A 156 -2.39 4.09 -8.55
CA LEU A 156 -2.33 3.29 -9.78
C LEU A 156 -2.60 1.80 -9.52
N ALA A 157 -2.07 1.26 -8.42
CA ALA A 157 -2.34 -0.11 -8.01
C ALA A 157 -3.80 -0.31 -7.59
N ALA A 158 -4.38 0.63 -6.83
CA ALA A 158 -5.79 0.61 -6.47
C ALA A 158 -6.69 0.60 -7.71
N HIS A 159 -6.39 1.44 -8.70
CA HIS A 159 -7.11 1.45 -9.98
C HIS A 159 -7.10 0.07 -10.67
N CYS A 160 -5.94 -0.60 -10.69
CA CYS A 160 -5.82 -1.96 -11.24
C CYS A 160 -6.64 -2.99 -10.44
N LEU A 161 -6.58 -2.94 -9.10
CA LEU A 161 -7.32 -3.85 -8.23
C LEU A 161 -8.84 -3.65 -8.36
N GLU A 162 -9.31 -2.41 -8.35
CA GLU A 162 -10.73 -2.06 -8.53
C GLU A 162 -11.25 -2.52 -9.90
N THR A 163 -10.47 -2.32 -10.95
CA THR A 163 -10.80 -2.82 -12.31
C THR A 163 -10.92 -4.34 -12.32
N ALA A 164 -10.14 -5.03 -11.50
CA ALA A 164 -10.17 -6.49 -11.38
C ALA A 164 -11.23 -7.03 -10.40
N GLY A 165 -12.06 -6.15 -9.81
CA GLY A 165 -13.15 -6.53 -8.89
C GLY A 165 -12.74 -6.66 -7.43
N ILE A 166 -11.55 -6.19 -7.03
CA ILE A 166 -11.08 -6.17 -5.64
C ILE A 166 -11.27 -4.76 -5.07
N ALA A 167 -12.09 -4.64 -4.04
CA ALA A 167 -12.35 -3.36 -3.39
C ALA A 167 -11.09 -2.80 -2.70
N THR A 168 -10.87 -1.48 -2.78
CA THR A 168 -9.71 -0.84 -2.17
C THR A 168 -10.08 0.36 -1.32
N VAL A 169 -9.21 0.68 -0.35
CA VAL A 169 -9.19 1.98 0.33
C VAL A 169 -7.74 2.42 0.51
N ILE A 170 -7.44 3.66 0.17
CA ILE A 170 -6.14 4.26 0.43
C ILE A 170 -6.24 5.07 1.73
N MET A 171 -5.31 4.84 2.66
CA MET A 171 -5.12 5.65 3.84
C MET A 171 -3.95 6.60 3.58
N GLY A 172 -4.20 7.88 3.32
CA GLY A 172 -3.14 8.78 2.89
C GLY A 172 -3.44 10.26 3.08
N CYS A 173 -2.38 11.08 3.07
CA CYS A 173 -2.43 12.52 3.31
C CYS A 173 -2.28 13.37 2.02
N ALA A 174 -1.75 12.83 0.91
CA ALA A 174 -1.62 13.56 -0.35
C ALA A 174 -2.87 13.36 -1.22
N LYS A 175 -3.96 14.00 -0.81
CA LYS A 175 -5.29 13.87 -1.42
C LYS A 175 -5.30 14.23 -2.90
N ASP A 176 -4.66 15.33 -3.27
CA ASP A 176 -4.57 15.84 -4.64
C ASP A 176 -3.91 14.82 -5.60
N ILE A 177 -2.87 14.13 -5.15
CA ILE A 177 -2.19 13.10 -5.94
C ILE A 177 -3.13 11.90 -6.18
N ILE A 178 -3.85 11.48 -5.15
CA ILE A 178 -4.74 10.32 -5.21
C ILE A 178 -5.96 10.63 -6.07
N GLU A 179 -6.56 11.81 -5.89
CA GLU A 179 -7.70 12.26 -6.70
C GLU A 179 -7.33 12.42 -8.17
N HIS A 180 -6.10 12.91 -8.45
CA HIS A 180 -5.59 13.02 -9.82
C HIS A 180 -5.48 11.66 -10.52
N VAL A 181 -5.15 10.59 -9.81
CA VAL A 181 -5.11 9.23 -10.39
C VAL A 181 -6.51 8.64 -10.59
N GLY A 182 -7.50 9.10 -9.85
CA GLY A 182 -8.88 8.60 -9.93
C GLY A 182 -9.06 7.26 -9.24
N VAL A 183 -9.27 7.29 -7.92
CA VAL A 183 -9.59 6.11 -7.11
C VAL A 183 -10.89 6.33 -6.35
N PRO A 184 -11.68 5.27 -6.09
CA PRO A 184 -13.03 5.44 -5.54
C PRO A 184 -13.05 5.72 -4.03
N ARG A 185 -11.99 5.34 -3.28
CA ARG A 185 -12.00 5.42 -1.81
C ARG A 185 -10.66 5.90 -1.26
N LEU A 186 -10.71 7.04 -0.60
CA LEU A 186 -9.61 7.61 0.17
C LEU A 186 -10.07 7.90 1.59
N LEU A 187 -9.37 7.34 2.57
CA LEU A 187 -9.40 7.82 3.95
C LEU A 187 -8.30 8.87 4.10
N PHE A 188 -8.69 10.12 3.98
CA PHE A 188 -7.77 11.24 4.14
C PHE A 188 -7.45 11.47 5.61
N ASN A 189 -6.19 11.65 5.91
CA ASN A 189 -5.69 12.02 7.23
C ASN A 189 -4.54 13.01 7.05
N ASP A 190 -4.65 14.16 7.72
CA ASP A 190 -3.61 15.18 7.80
C ASP A 190 -2.47 14.78 8.73
#